data_ed035554ac1e01ff93862e0d88dbd45b
#
_entry.id   ed035554ac1e01ff93862e0d88dbd45b
#
_cell.length_a   1.000
_cell.length_b   1.000
_cell.length_c   1.000
_cell.angle_alpha   90.00
_cell.angle_beta   90.00
_cell.angle_gamma   90.00
#
_symmetry.space_group_name_H-M   'P 1'
#
loop_
_entity.id
_entity.type
_entity.pdbx_description
1 polymer ?
#
loop_
_entity_poly.entity_id
_entity_poly.type
_entity_poly.pdbx_seq_one_letter_code
_entity_poly.pdbx_strand_id
1 'polypeptide(L)'
;MKGLKNSTFAKRLAKAMEIRSMTQTDLHNLTKINKSSISTYLKGEYEAKQDKVDLLSRALRVSPAWLMGYDISMDGMSTDFDETTLPGYIPISKRKIPLLGTVAAGEPIFADENIEEYLPIDDTIHADFALHVKGNSMIGANIYDGDIVLVRKQNDVDDGQIGIVLKDDEATMKRVYHGKDHLTLIAENPDYPPIICSAETCSFCKILGLVTHVIHKFI
;
A
#
# COMPACT_ATOMS: atom_id res chain seq x y z
N MET A 1 -21.19 -11.03 21.94
CA MET A 1 -20.74 -11.91 23.04
C MET A 1 -20.04 -11.07 24.10
N LYS A 2 -20.38 -11.21 25.40
CA LYS A 2 -19.63 -10.53 26.48
C LYS A 2 -18.27 -11.22 26.59
N GLY A 3 -17.18 -10.51 26.25
CA GLY A 3 -15.83 -11.02 26.47
C GLY A 3 -15.61 -11.35 27.95
N LEU A 4 -15.01 -12.51 28.24
CA LEU A 4 -14.70 -12.93 29.58
C LEU A 4 -13.58 -12.07 30.16
N LYS A 5 -13.80 -11.47 31.35
CA LYS A 5 -12.76 -10.79 32.09
C LYS A 5 -11.71 -11.82 32.56
N ASN A 6 -10.52 -11.83 31.94
CA ASN A 6 -9.46 -12.78 32.30
C ASN A 6 -8.34 -12.16 33.17
N SER A 7 -8.44 -10.87 33.46
CA SER A 7 -7.49 -10.15 34.30
C SER A 7 -8.15 -8.97 35.01
N THR A 8 -7.66 -8.64 36.20
CA THR A 8 -8.14 -7.48 36.94
C THR A 8 -7.58 -6.19 36.38
N PHE A 9 -8.34 -5.09 36.50
CA PHE A 9 -7.93 -3.73 36.10
C PHE A 9 -6.54 -3.36 36.67
N ALA A 10 -6.30 -3.63 37.96
CA ALA A 10 -5.03 -3.34 38.61
C ALA A 10 -3.81 -3.98 37.94
N LYS A 11 -3.91 -5.28 37.58
CA LYS A 11 -2.84 -6.02 36.91
C LYS A 11 -2.53 -5.44 35.53
N ARG A 12 -3.57 -5.08 34.77
CA ARG A 12 -3.41 -4.52 33.43
C ARG A 12 -2.90 -3.08 33.47
N LEU A 13 -3.34 -2.29 34.46
CA LEU A 13 -2.81 -0.96 34.68
C LEU A 13 -1.30 -1.00 34.98
N ALA A 14 -0.87 -1.89 35.91
CA ALA A 14 0.54 -2.08 36.22
C ALA A 14 1.35 -2.52 34.99
N LYS A 15 0.85 -3.53 34.25
CA LYS A 15 1.49 -4.01 33.03
C LYS A 15 1.63 -2.92 31.96
N ALA A 16 0.60 -2.10 31.76
CA ALA A 16 0.66 -1.00 30.79
C ALA A 16 1.69 0.06 31.21
N MET A 17 1.74 0.41 32.48
CA MET A 17 2.73 1.34 33.01
C MET A 17 4.17 0.82 32.83
N GLU A 18 4.40 -0.46 33.08
CA GLU A 18 5.70 -1.12 32.90
C GLU A 18 6.15 -1.06 31.44
N ILE A 19 5.29 -1.51 30.49
CA ILE A 19 5.58 -1.52 29.05
C ILE A 19 5.86 -0.11 28.52
N ARG A 20 5.16 0.91 29.03
CA ARG A 20 5.34 2.30 28.63
C ARG A 20 6.38 3.05 29.44
N SER A 21 7.06 2.38 30.41
CA SER A 21 8.04 2.98 31.33
C SER A 21 7.51 4.23 32.05
N MET A 22 6.21 4.22 32.39
CA MET A 22 5.53 5.34 33.03
C MET A 22 5.41 5.13 34.54
N THR A 23 5.68 6.20 35.30
CA THR A 23 5.50 6.26 36.77
C THR A 23 4.10 6.77 37.12
N GLN A 24 3.69 6.60 38.40
CA GLN A 24 2.44 7.19 38.90
C GLN A 24 2.46 8.74 38.81
N THR A 25 3.63 9.34 38.85
CA THR A 25 3.82 10.78 38.69
C THR A 25 3.52 11.21 37.24
N ASP A 26 4.00 10.45 36.26
CA ASP A 26 3.75 10.72 34.86
C ASP A 26 2.26 10.60 34.55
N LEU A 27 1.61 9.54 35.02
CA LEU A 27 0.17 9.38 34.87
C LEU A 27 -0.62 10.51 35.52
N HIS A 28 -0.24 10.95 36.72
CA HIS A 28 -0.86 12.10 37.37
C HIS A 28 -0.71 13.37 36.51
N ASN A 29 0.48 13.62 36.00
CA ASN A 29 0.76 14.81 35.19
C ASN A 29 -0.08 14.84 33.88
N LEU A 30 -0.21 13.68 33.23
CA LEU A 30 -0.94 13.54 31.97
C LEU A 30 -2.47 13.53 32.15
N THR A 31 -2.96 12.83 33.19
CA THR A 31 -4.41 12.57 33.34
C THR A 31 -5.08 13.51 34.35
N LYS A 32 -4.30 14.21 35.19
CA LYS A 32 -4.77 14.98 36.33
C LYS A 32 -5.52 14.14 37.38
N ILE A 33 -5.42 12.83 37.34
CA ILE A 33 -5.94 11.92 38.35
C ILE A 33 -4.98 11.99 39.56
N ASN A 34 -5.51 12.11 40.77
CA ASN A 34 -4.69 12.18 41.97
C ASN A 34 -3.81 10.92 42.15
N LYS A 35 -2.55 11.09 42.58
CA LYS A 35 -1.63 9.97 42.83
C LYS A 35 -2.18 8.93 43.81
N SER A 36 -2.91 9.37 44.83
CA SER A 36 -3.60 8.49 45.77
C SER A 36 -4.59 7.57 45.07
N SER A 37 -5.39 8.11 44.13
CA SER A 37 -6.35 7.32 43.35
C SER A 37 -5.62 6.32 42.43
N ILE A 38 -4.54 6.73 41.76
CA ILE A 38 -3.73 5.84 40.92
C ILE A 38 -3.13 4.69 41.77
N SER A 39 -2.61 5.04 42.97
CA SER A 39 -2.09 4.04 43.93
C SER A 39 -3.17 3.04 44.37
N THR A 40 -4.39 3.52 44.65
CA THR A 40 -5.54 2.68 45.03
C THR A 40 -5.97 1.75 43.89
N TYR A 41 -5.94 2.24 42.64
CA TYR A 41 -6.19 1.43 41.45
C TYR A 41 -5.16 0.33 41.27
N LEU A 42 -3.87 0.63 41.47
CA LEU A 42 -2.79 -0.35 41.34
C LEU A 42 -2.83 -1.42 42.43
N LYS A 43 -3.32 -1.08 43.62
CA LYS A 43 -3.54 -2.06 44.70
C LYS A 43 -4.78 -2.92 44.49
N GLY A 44 -5.65 -2.56 43.51
CA GLY A 44 -6.90 -3.27 43.25
C GLY A 44 -7.98 -3.04 44.32
N GLU A 45 -7.84 -2.02 45.17
CA GLU A 45 -8.84 -1.67 46.18
C GLU A 45 -10.12 -1.12 45.52
N TYR A 46 -9.95 -0.38 44.41
CA TYR A 46 -11.06 0.11 43.56
C TYR A 46 -10.70 0.01 42.09
N GLU A 47 -11.72 -0.17 41.26
CA GLU A 47 -11.61 0.00 39.80
C GLU A 47 -11.97 1.43 39.40
N ALA A 48 -11.30 1.97 38.38
CA ALA A 48 -11.59 3.29 37.87
C ALA A 48 -12.99 3.34 37.21
N LYS A 49 -13.70 4.44 37.40
CA LYS A 49 -14.92 4.71 36.63
C LYS A 49 -14.58 5.00 35.17
N GLN A 50 -15.58 4.90 34.26
CA GLN A 50 -15.41 5.00 32.81
C GLN A 50 -14.62 6.25 32.40
N ASP A 51 -14.93 7.41 33.00
CA ASP A 51 -14.24 8.68 32.72
C ASP A 51 -12.73 8.62 33.04
N LYS A 52 -12.36 7.90 34.09
CA LYS A 52 -10.94 7.69 34.46
C LYS A 52 -10.27 6.61 33.64
N VAL A 53 -11.03 5.57 33.25
CA VAL A 53 -10.54 4.53 32.33
C VAL A 53 -10.16 5.15 30.99
N ASP A 54 -10.99 6.04 30.43
CA ASP A 54 -10.72 6.73 29.16
C ASP A 54 -9.46 7.62 29.26
N LEU A 55 -9.27 8.34 30.36
CA LEU A 55 -8.07 9.15 30.56
C LEU A 55 -6.80 8.28 30.67
N LEU A 56 -6.86 7.20 31.47
CA LEU A 56 -5.74 6.28 31.65
C LEU A 56 -5.40 5.54 30.36
N SER A 57 -6.39 5.09 29.62
CA SER A 57 -6.19 4.37 28.36
C SER A 57 -5.53 5.25 27.29
N ARG A 58 -5.94 6.52 27.17
CA ARG A 58 -5.29 7.49 26.28
C ARG A 58 -3.84 7.79 26.69
N ALA A 59 -3.60 8.01 27.98
CA ALA A 59 -2.26 8.30 28.49
C ALA A 59 -1.29 7.13 28.27
N LEU A 60 -1.78 5.90 28.46
CA LEU A 60 -1.00 4.68 28.30
C LEU A 60 -1.01 4.13 26.87
N ARG A 61 -1.80 4.71 25.98
CA ARG A 61 -2.02 4.23 24.60
C ARG A 61 -2.42 2.75 24.55
N VAL A 62 -3.49 2.42 25.30
CA VAL A 62 -4.06 1.07 25.37
C VAL A 62 -5.57 1.12 25.17
N SER A 63 -6.16 0.01 24.81
CA SER A 63 -7.62 -0.12 24.70
C SER A 63 -8.29 0.05 26.06
N PRO A 64 -9.35 0.87 26.19
CA PRO A 64 -10.16 0.95 27.40
C PRO A 64 -10.75 -0.41 27.79
N ALA A 65 -11.22 -1.19 26.82
CA ALA A 65 -11.79 -2.49 27.08
C ALA A 65 -10.74 -3.50 27.57
N TRP A 66 -9.52 -3.47 26.99
CA TRP A 66 -8.42 -4.26 27.51
C TRP A 66 -8.10 -3.84 28.94
N LEU A 67 -7.99 -2.55 29.23
CA LEU A 67 -7.70 -2.06 30.58
C LEU A 67 -8.76 -2.51 31.61
N MET A 68 -10.02 -2.59 31.18
CA MET A 68 -11.15 -3.09 31.97
C MET A 68 -11.16 -4.62 32.15
N GLY A 69 -10.23 -5.34 31.55
CA GLY A 69 -10.09 -6.78 31.75
C GLY A 69 -10.81 -7.67 30.71
N TYR A 70 -11.25 -7.11 29.57
CA TYR A 70 -11.79 -7.90 28.47
C TYR A 70 -10.67 -8.58 27.69
N ASP A 71 -10.97 -9.74 27.11
CA ASP A 71 -10.02 -10.56 26.35
C ASP A 71 -9.89 -10.03 24.92
N ILE A 72 -9.10 -8.97 24.80
CA ILE A 72 -8.71 -8.32 23.55
C ILE A 72 -7.24 -7.91 23.65
N SER A 73 -6.63 -7.55 22.53
CA SER A 73 -5.25 -7.05 22.52
C SER A 73 -5.12 -5.72 23.27
N MET A 74 -3.95 -5.45 23.82
CA MET A 74 -3.64 -4.22 24.52
C MET A 74 -3.83 -2.98 23.64
N ASP A 75 -3.58 -3.11 22.33
CA ASP A 75 -3.70 -2.03 21.34
C ASP A 75 -5.15 -1.84 20.84
N GLY A 76 -6.09 -2.62 21.35
CA GLY A 76 -7.51 -2.55 20.97
C GLY A 76 -7.88 -3.32 19.70
N MET A 77 -6.92 -3.94 19.05
CA MET A 77 -7.20 -4.95 18.05
C MET A 77 -7.57 -6.25 18.74
N SER A 78 -8.76 -6.78 18.52
CA SER A 78 -9.08 -8.14 18.97
C SER A 78 -8.19 -9.10 18.19
N THR A 79 -7.48 -9.97 18.89
CA THR A 79 -6.71 -11.06 18.25
C THR A 79 -7.61 -12.06 17.50
N ASP A 80 -8.92 -12.00 17.75
CA ASP A 80 -9.95 -12.83 17.13
C ASP A 80 -10.90 -12.05 16.21
N PHE A 81 -10.59 -10.78 15.90
CA PHE A 81 -11.35 -10.04 14.90
C PHE A 81 -10.94 -10.53 13.52
N ASP A 82 -11.72 -11.46 13.01
CA ASP A 82 -11.59 -11.91 11.62
C ASP A 82 -12.18 -10.83 10.70
N GLU A 83 -11.32 -10.00 10.16
CA GLU A 83 -11.68 -8.94 9.22
C GLU A 83 -12.46 -9.48 8.02
N THR A 84 -12.27 -10.76 7.66
CA THR A 84 -12.94 -11.40 6.53
C THR A 84 -14.44 -11.61 6.77
N THR A 85 -14.91 -11.48 8.03
CA THR A 85 -16.33 -11.62 8.39
C THR A 85 -17.16 -10.36 8.20
N LEU A 86 -16.53 -9.21 7.89
CA LEU A 86 -17.24 -7.96 7.61
C LEU A 86 -17.93 -8.02 6.24
N PRO A 87 -19.23 -7.68 6.15
CA PRO A 87 -19.88 -7.55 4.87
C PRO A 87 -19.18 -6.48 4.02
N GLY A 88 -18.66 -6.87 2.83
CA GLY A 88 -17.94 -5.97 1.95
C GLY A 88 -16.44 -5.81 2.29
N TYR A 89 -15.91 -6.57 3.25
CA TYR A 89 -14.47 -6.62 3.46
C TYR A 89 -13.76 -7.19 2.23
N ILE A 90 -12.89 -6.39 1.66
CA ILE A 90 -11.96 -6.82 0.62
C ILE A 90 -10.59 -6.88 1.31
N PRO A 91 -9.98 -8.08 1.45
CA PRO A 91 -8.67 -8.18 2.09
C PRO A 91 -7.68 -7.32 1.31
N ILE A 92 -6.97 -6.44 2.03
CA ILE A 92 -5.86 -5.70 1.44
C ILE A 92 -4.83 -6.75 1.02
N SER A 93 -4.67 -6.90 -0.28
CA SER A 93 -3.70 -7.82 -0.86
C SER A 93 -2.32 -7.59 -0.26
N LYS A 94 -1.65 -8.69 0.06
CA LYS A 94 -0.24 -8.67 0.47
C LYS A 94 0.71 -8.70 -0.73
N ARG A 95 0.16 -8.81 -1.94
CA ARG A 95 0.97 -8.82 -3.17
C ARG A 95 1.51 -7.43 -3.43
N LYS A 96 2.80 -7.37 -3.71
CA LYS A 96 3.49 -6.13 -4.08
C LYS A 96 4.18 -6.32 -5.42
N ILE A 97 4.13 -5.31 -6.26
CA ILE A 97 4.88 -5.26 -7.52
C ILE A 97 5.88 -4.12 -7.49
N PRO A 98 7.05 -4.26 -8.14
CA PRO A 98 8.02 -3.18 -8.21
C PRO A 98 7.51 -2.03 -9.10
N LEU A 99 7.67 -0.80 -8.63
CA LEU A 99 7.59 0.41 -9.42
C LEU A 99 8.99 0.70 -9.94
N LEU A 100 9.15 0.70 -11.25
CA LEU A 100 10.44 0.89 -11.91
C LEU A 100 10.60 2.37 -12.33
N GLY A 101 11.76 2.94 -12.05
CA GLY A 101 12.08 4.32 -12.42
C GLY A 101 12.49 4.45 -13.87
N THR A 102 13.58 3.82 -14.24
CA THR A 102 14.15 3.84 -15.60
C THR A 102 14.26 2.42 -16.16
N VAL A 103 13.84 2.24 -17.39
CA VAL A 103 14.03 0.97 -18.12
C VAL A 103 14.93 1.24 -19.29
N ALA A 104 16.14 0.66 -19.27
CA ALA A 104 17.13 0.78 -20.33
C ALA A 104 17.40 -0.54 -21.04
N ALA A 105 17.89 -0.48 -22.28
CA ALA A 105 18.32 -1.67 -23.01
C ALA A 105 19.66 -2.20 -22.45
N GLY A 106 19.77 -3.53 -22.42
CA GLY A 106 21.01 -4.21 -21.99
C GLY A 106 21.05 -4.55 -20.51
N GLU A 107 20.21 -3.99 -19.68
CA GLU A 107 20.10 -4.32 -18.26
C GLU A 107 18.84 -5.16 -17.95
N PRO A 108 18.88 -6.02 -16.92
CA PRO A 108 17.68 -6.70 -16.47
C PRO A 108 16.65 -5.67 -15.97
N ILE A 109 15.45 -5.69 -16.54
CA ILE A 109 14.36 -4.75 -16.18
C ILE A 109 14.08 -4.72 -14.67
N PHE A 110 14.28 -5.84 -13.99
CA PHE A 110 14.08 -6.04 -12.56
C PHE A 110 15.41 -6.04 -11.78
N ALA A 111 16.42 -5.33 -12.22
CA ALA A 111 17.60 -5.07 -11.38
C ALA A 111 17.18 -4.22 -10.18
N ASP A 112 17.73 -4.53 -9.00
CA ASP A 112 17.37 -3.84 -7.75
C ASP A 112 17.57 -2.31 -7.84
N GLU A 113 18.55 -1.87 -8.62
CA GLU A 113 18.84 -0.45 -8.87
C GLU A 113 17.76 0.29 -9.69
N ASN A 114 16.91 -0.44 -10.42
CA ASN A 114 15.80 0.12 -11.20
C ASN A 114 14.51 0.21 -10.39
N ILE A 115 14.44 -0.37 -9.19
CA ILE A 115 13.25 -0.40 -8.35
C ILE A 115 13.23 0.83 -7.43
N GLU A 116 12.26 1.72 -7.62
CA GLU A 116 12.08 2.88 -6.74
C GLU A 116 11.35 2.50 -5.45
N GLU A 117 10.25 1.76 -5.58
CA GLU A 117 9.45 1.29 -4.46
C GLU A 117 8.62 0.04 -4.83
N TYR A 118 7.93 -0.54 -3.84
CA TYR A 118 6.99 -1.64 -4.06
C TYR A 118 5.56 -1.19 -3.80
N LEU A 119 4.71 -1.27 -4.82
CA LEU A 119 3.29 -0.91 -4.75
C LEU A 119 2.46 -2.11 -4.29
N PRO A 120 1.62 -1.97 -3.25
CA PRO A 120 0.62 -2.96 -2.92
C PRO A 120 -0.49 -2.96 -3.98
N ILE A 121 -0.83 -4.13 -4.51
CA ILE A 121 -1.93 -4.29 -5.48
C ILE A 121 -2.90 -5.37 -5.01
N ASP A 122 -4.14 -5.30 -5.48
CA ASP A 122 -5.14 -6.34 -5.26
C ASP A 122 -4.76 -7.64 -6.00
N ASP A 123 -5.04 -8.80 -5.38
CA ASP A 123 -4.71 -10.11 -5.96
C ASP A 123 -5.46 -10.41 -7.27
N THR A 124 -6.57 -9.71 -7.54
CA THR A 124 -7.31 -9.81 -8.79
C THR A 124 -6.63 -9.07 -9.94
N ILE A 125 -5.70 -8.16 -9.65
CA ILE A 125 -4.95 -7.40 -10.65
C ILE A 125 -3.76 -8.23 -11.15
N HIS A 126 -3.80 -8.64 -12.40
CA HIS A 126 -2.69 -9.37 -13.03
C HIS A 126 -1.69 -8.39 -13.64
N ALA A 127 -0.78 -7.88 -12.80
CA ALA A 127 0.35 -7.05 -13.19
C ALA A 127 1.64 -7.56 -12.53
N ASP A 128 2.77 -7.37 -13.17
CA ASP A 128 4.08 -7.85 -12.69
C ASP A 128 4.99 -6.70 -12.28
N PHE A 129 4.79 -5.51 -12.83
CA PHE A 129 5.51 -4.30 -12.48
C PHE A 129 4.68 -3.05 -12.79
N ALA A 130 5.16 -1.90 -12.33
CA ALA A 130 4.57 -0.60 -12.60
C ALA A 130 5.62 0.36 -13.16
N LEU A 131 5.17 1.38 -13.89
CA LEU A 131 6.01 2.44 -14.46
C LEU A 131 5.35 3.81 -14.26
N HIS A 132 6.17 4.84 -14.06
CA HIS A 132 5.73 6.23 -14.15
C HIS A 132 5.51 6.62 -15.62
N VAL A 133 4.38 7.27 -15.87
CA VAL A 133 4.08 7.87 -17.17
C VAL A 133 4.80 9.22 -17.27
N LYS A 134 5.52 9.41 -18.38
CA LYS A 134 6.15 10.69 -18.72
C LYS A 134 5.61 11.19 -20.07
N GLY A 135 5.15 12.42 -20.09
CA GLY A 135 4.66 13.08 -21.28
C GLY A 135 3.20 12.76 -21.62
N ASN A 136 2.75 13.33 -22.74
CA ASN A 136 1.33 13.43 -23.12
C ASN A 136 0.94 12.55 -24.32
N SER A 137 1.76 11.56 -24.67
CA SER A 137 1.53 10.78 -25.91
C SER A 137 0.29 9.87 -25.84
N MET A 138 -0.29 9.65 -24.65
CA MET A 138 -1.42 8.72 -24.45
C MET A 138 -2.66 9.38 -23.84
N ILE A 139 -2.78 10.71 -23.91
CA ILE A 139 -3.90 11.46 -23.31
C ILE A 139 -5.28 11.08 -23.88
N GLY A 140 -5.34 10.68 -25.14
CA GLY A 140 -6.57 10.17 -25.75
C GLY A 140 -7.06 8.83 -25.19
N ALA A 141 -6.17 8.09 -24.54
CA ALA A 141 -6.50 6.89 -23.77
C ALA A 141 -6.73 7.19 -22.27
N ASN A 142 -6.86 8.48 -21.88
CA ASN A 142 -6.96 8.94 -20.50
C ASN A 142 -5.76 8.52 -19.64
N ILE A 143 -4.56 8.57 -20.20
CA ILE A 143 -3.29 8.32 -19.50
C ILE A 143 -2.46 9.60 -19.58
N TYR A 144 -2.15 10.19 -18.41
CA TYR A 144 -1.57 11.52 -18.29
C TYR A 144 -0.17 11.48 -17.69
N ASP A 145 0.59 12.55 -17.91
CA ASP A 145 1.88 12.74 -17.26
C ASP A 145 1.76 12.66 -15.73
N GLY A 146 2.66 11.91 -15.10
CA GLY A 146 2.65 11.68 -13.65
C GLY A 146 1.77 10.51 -13.17
N ASP A 147 0.99 9.89 -14.05
CA ASP A 147 0.26 8.65 -13.74
C ASP A 147 1.22 7.48 -13.48
N ILE A 148 0.68 6.41 -12.90
CA ILE A 148 1.37 5.12 -12.80
C ILE A 148 0.58 4.09 -13.61
N VAL A 149 1.26 3.35 -14.48
CA VAL A 149 0.66 2.24 -15.22
C VAL A 149 1.11 0.91 -14.65
N LEU A 150 0.16 -0.03 -14.52
CA LEU A 150 0.42 -1.40 -14.11
C LEU A 150 0.55 -2.27 -15.36
N VAL A 151 1.62 -3.04 -15.41
CA VAL A 151 2.02 -3.78 -16.62
C VAL A 151 2.11 -5.27 -16.31
N ARG A 152 1.45 -6.08 -17.14
CA ARG A 152 1.64 -7.53 -17.17
C ARG A 152 2.78 -7.87 -18.12
N LYS A 153 3.81 -8.53 -17.60
CA LYS A 153 4.99 -8.91 -18.38
C LYS A 153 4.61 -9.95 -19.44
N GLN A 154 4.84 -9.61 -20.68
CA GLN A 154 4.68 -10.52 -21.82
C GLN A 154 5.49 -10.01 -23.01
N ASN A 155 5.87 -10.92 -23.90
CA ASN A 155 6.75 -10.59 -25.02
C ASN A 155 5.98 -10.09 -26.25
N ASP A 156 4.66 -10.10 -26.19
CA ASP A 156 3.78 -9.71 -27.27
C ASP A 156 2.44 -9.18 -26.74
N VAL A 157 1.71 -8.40 -27.54
CA VAL A 157 0.37 -7.87 -27.26
C VAL A 157 -0.48 -7.94 -28.52
N ASP A 158 -1.80 -8.04 -28.39
CA ASP A 158 -2.70 -8.06 -29.55
C ASP A 158 -2.78 -6.67 -30.20
N ASP A 159 -3.12 -6.65 -31.51
CA ASP A 159 -3.29 -5.40 -32.25
C ASP A 159 -4.28 -4.45 -31.58
N GLY A 160 -3.85 -3.20 -31.42
CA GLY A 160 -4.61 -2.15 -30.76
C GLY A 160 -4.51 -2.12 -29.24
N GLN A 161 -3.87 -3.10 -28.61
CA GLN A 161 -3.58 -3.03 -27.17
C GLN A 161 -2.46 -2.02 -26.87
N ILE A 162 -2.49 -1.49 -25.64
CA ILE A 162 -1.45 -0.57 -25.16
C ILE A 162 -0.32 -1.38 -24.54
N GLY A 163 0.84 -1.34 -25.18
CA GLY A 163 2.05 -2.02 -24.73
C GLY A 163 3.13 -1.05 -24.26
N ILE A 164 3.98 -1.55 -23.36
CA ILE A 164 5.28 -0.95 -23.08
C ILE A 164 6.28 -1.58 -24.05
N VAL A 165 6.91 -0.75 -24.84
CA VAL A 165 7.87 -1.16 -25.88
C VAL A 165 9.20 -0.51 -25.58
N LEU A 166 10.25 -1.31 -25.47
CA LEU A 166 11.62 -0.85 -25.43
C LEU A 166 12.09 -0.66 -26.87
N LYS A 167 12.33 0.57 -27.25
CA LYS A 167 12.87 0.94 -28.55
C LYS A 167 14.22 1.61 -28.35
N ASP A 168 15.24 1.01 -28.95
CA ASP A 168 16.63 1.39 -28.72
C ASP A 168 16.92 1.37 -27.19
N ASP A 169 17.13 2.51 -26.54
CA ASP A 169 17.43 2.59 -25.11
C ASP A 169 16.29 3.19 -24.25
N GLU A 170 15.09 3.39 -24.86
CA GLU A 170 13.97 4.02 -24.15
C GLU A 170 12.72 3.14 -24.13
N ALA A 171 12.10 3.03 -22.96
CA ALA A 171 10.77 2.46 -22.84
C ALA A 171 9.72 3.49 -23.25
N THR A 172 8.84 3.11 -24.17
CA THR A 172 7.71 3.94 -24.60
C THR A 172 6.41 3.20 -24.50
N MET A 173 5.33 3.94 -24.21
CA MET A 173 3.98 3.39 -24.14
C MET A 173 3.20 3.82 -25.37
N LYS A 174 2.68 2.85 -26.15
CA LYS A 174 1.93 3.08 -27.40
C LYS A 174 0.90 1.98 -27.63
N ARG A 175 -0.06 2.24 -28.53
CA ARG A 175 -0.83 1.15 -29.15
C ARG A 175 0.05 0.43 -30.15
N VAL A 176 0.06 -0.87 -30.04
CA VAL A 176 0.87 -1.75 -30.87
C VAL A 176 0.02 -2.35 -31.98
N TYR A 177 0.55 -2.35 -33.19
CA TYR A 177 -0.05 -3.03 -34.37
C TYR A 177 1.05 -3.79 -35.10
N HIS A 178 0.76 -5.01 -35.49
CA HIS A 178 1.69 -5.87 -36.21
C HIS A 178 1.55 -5.69 -37.72
N GLY A 179 2.66 -5.34 -38.36
CA GLY A 179 2.82 -5.45 -39.79
C GLY A 179 3.50 -6.77 -40.17
N LYS A 180 3.74 -6.98 -41.45
CA LYS A 180 4.37 -8.22 -41.91
C LYS A 180 5.80 -8.39 -41.36
N ASP A 181 6.60 -7.32 -41.36
CA ASP A 181 8.00 -7.31 -40.99
C ASP A 181 8.35 -6.13 -40.04
N HIS A 182 7.35 -5.54 -39.38
CA HIS A 182 7.50 -4.38 -38.53
C HIS A 182 6.41 -4.28 -37.47
N LEU A 183 6.67 -3.52 -36.41
CA LEU A 183 5.64 -3.04 -35.49
C LEU A 183 5.33 -1.57 -35.79
N THR A 184 4.07 -1.23 -35.77
CA THR A 184 3.61 0.17 -35.81
C THR A 184 3.15 0.56 -34.40
N LEU A 185 3.77 1.59 -33.83
CA LEU A 185 3.48 2.11 -32.51
C LEU A 185 2.73 3.44 -32.66
N ILE A 186 1.47 3.47 -32.25
CA ILE A 186 0.59 4.63 -32.41
C ILE A 186 0.34 5.26 -31.03
N ALA A 187 0.59 6.59 -30.95
CA ALA A 187 0.22 7.39 -29.81
C ALA A 187 -1.29 7.64 -29.77
N GLU A 188 -1.86 7.79 -28.60
CA GLU A 188 -3.22 8.29 -28.37
C GLU A 188 -3.21 9.82 -28.19
N ASN A 189 -2.46 10.48 -29.06
CA ASN A 189 -2.37 11.94 -29.18
C ASN A 189 -1.94 12.29 -30.61
N PRO A 190 -2.75 13.05 -31.37
CA PRO A 190 -2.46 13.43 -32.76
C PRO A 190 -1.16 14.20 -32.96
N ASP A 191 -0.65 14.85 -31.92
CA ASP A 191 0.62 15.60 -31.97
C ASP A 191 1.85 14.69 -32.11
N TYR A 192 1.67 13.38 -31.93
CA TYR A 192 2.74 12.38 -32.00
C TYR A 192 2.55 11.49 -33.21
N PRO A 193 3.45 11.55 -34.21
CA PRO A 193 3.36 10.69 -35.38
C PRO A 193 3.59 9.22 -35.02
N PRO A 194 3.02 8.28 -35.81
CA PRO A 194 3.28 6.87 -35.66
C PRO A 194 4.77 6.54 -35.80
N ILE A 195 5.24 5.58 -34.99
CA ILE A 195 6.61 5.06 -35.05
C ILE A 195 6.58 3.69 -35.70
N ILE A 196 7.34 3.49 -36.75
CA ILE A 196 7.49 2.21 -37.42
C ILE A 196 8.83 1.59 -36.97
N CYS A 197 8.73 0.44 -36.30
CA CYS A 197 9.88 -0.33 -35.85
C CYS A 197 10.09 -1.54 -36.75
N SER A 198 11.08 -1.45 -37.62
CA SER A 198 11.54 -2.54 -38.49
C SER A 198 13.06 -2.69 -38.33
N ALA A 199 13.63 -3.74 -38.91
CA ALA A 199 15.08 -3.95 -38.93
C ALA A 199 15.86 -2.78 -39.57
N GLU A 200 15.19 -1.96 -40.39
CA GLU A 200 15.79 -0.81 -41.07
C GLU A 200 15.70 0.48 -40.23
N THR A 201 14.68 0.61 -39.34
CA THR A 201 14.37 1.85 -38.63
C THR A 201 14.72 1.84 -37.15
N CYS A 202 14.97 0.67 -36.57
CA CYS A 202 15.30 0.50 -35.15
C CYS A 202 16.44 -0.49 -35.00
N SER A 203 17.43 -0.16 -34.15
CA SER A 203 18.48 -1.09 -33.77
C SER A 203 17.97 -2.18 -32.87
N PHE A 204 16.96 -1.83 -32.02
CA PHE A 204 16.35 -2.74 -31.07
C PHE A 204 14.90 -2.32 -30.81
N CYS A 205 13.98 -3.31 -30.89
CA CYS A 205 12.59 -3.10 -30.53
C CYS A 205 12.02 -4.36 -29.86
N LYS A 206 11.53 -4.22 -28.62
CA LYS A 206 11.01 -5.35 -27.85
C LYS A 206 9.81 -4.93 -27.02
N ILE A 207 8.75 -5.71 -27.09
CA ILE A 207 7.59 -5.57 -26.19
C ILE A 207 7.97 -6.09 -24.81
N LEU A 208 7.78 -5.28 -23.77
CA LEU A 208 8.05 -5.62 -22.39
C LEU A 208 6.81 -6.13 -21.66
N GLY A 209 5.62 -5.66 -22.06
CA GLY A 209 4.37 -6.09 -21.47
C GLY A 209 3.15 -5.28 -21.91
N LEU A 210 2.01 -5.75 -21.47
CA LEU A 210 0.69 -5.16 -21.68
C LEU A 210 0.34 -4.23 -20.51
N VAL A 211 -0.08 -3.02 -20.82
CA VAL A 211 -0.67 -2.10 -19.83
C VAL A 211 -2.06 -2.59 -19.47
N THR A 212 -2.29 -2.90 -18.20
CA THR A 212 -3.55 -3.45 -17.70
C THR A 212 -4.40 -2.44 -16.94
N HIS A 213 -3.76 -1.54 -16.18
CA HIS A 213 -4.42 -0.55 -15.33
C HIS A 213 -3.64 0.76 -15.30
N VAL A 214 -4.35 1.83 -14.95
CA VAL A 214 -3.78 3.16 -14.72
C VAL A 214 -4.18 3.64 -13.34
N ILE A 215 -3.25 4.21 -12.62
CA ILE A 215 -3.47 4.87 -11.32
C ILE A 215 -3.26 6.37 -11.52
N HIS A 216 -4.34 7.14 -11.41
CA HIS A 216 -4.29 8.61 -11.47
C HIS A 216 -4.02 9.19 -10.09
N LYS A 217 -3.16 10.21 -10.02
CA LYS A 217 -3.00 11.05 -8.82
C LYS A 217 -3.86 12.30 -8.98
N PHE A 218 -4.81 12.50 -8.10
CA PHE A 218 -5.48 13.79 -7.94
C PHE A 218 -4.65 14.65 -6.97
N ILE A 219 -4.23 15.82 -7.43
CA ILE A 219 -3.46 16.80 -6.63
C ILE A 219 -4.45 17.80 -6.03
#